data_3d065ea6566bcc0686acea2e585b9c0c
#
_entry.id   3d065ea6566bcc0686acea2e585b9c0c
#
_cell.length_a   1.000
_cell.length_b   1.000
_cell.length_c   1.000
_cell.angle_alpha   90.00
_cell.angle_beta   90.00
_cell.angle_gamma   90.00
#
_symmetry.space_group_name_H-M   'P 1'
#
loop_
_entity.id
_entity.type
_entity.pdbx_description
1 polymer ?
#
loop_
_entity_poly.entity_id
_entity_poly.type
_entity_poly.pdbx_seq_one_letter_code
_entity_poly.pdbx_strand_id
1 'polypeptide(L)'
;MGKQAIGVVGLAVMGRNLALNIESRGHAVSVYNRSREKTDELIAEYPDKKLVPAFTLEDFVESLEKPRRILLMVKAGEPTDATIAQLKPLLDKGDILIDGGNTHFTDTIRRNQELAKAGLHFIGTGVSGGEEGALKGPSIMPGGQRDAYDLVAPILTEIAAKAPDGEPCVAYMGPDGAGHFVKMVHNGIEYGDMQLIAESYAVLKQVVGLSNEELAKVYTEWNEGELDSYLIEITSKIFKKKDEETGKDLVDVILDRAAQKGTGKWTSQNALDLGAPLPLITEAVFARVLSSLKVQRVAASKVLEGPAARPLGAERDAFIESVRRALYFSKVISYAQGFAQLRAASEEYKWDLDYGGIAKIFRAGCIIRARFLQKITDAYTKDKAIANLLLDPYFRDIAKNYQSALREVVIAAINAGVPVPAFASAVAYFDAYRSERLPANLVQAQRDFFGAHTFERIDKPGSFHANWS
;
A
#
# COMPACT_ATOMS: atom_id res chain seq x y z
N MET A 1 6.43 -28.84 -29.66
CA MET A 1 6.14 -27.40 -29.40
C MET A 1 7.42 -26.74 -28.93
N GLY A 2 7.67 -25.47 -29.29
CA GLY A 2 8.79 -24.70 -28.74
C GLY A 2 8.64 -24.54 -27.23
N LYS A 3 9.75 -24.35 -26.52
CA LYS A 3 9.72 -24.08 -25.08
C LYS A 3 9.19 -22.67 -24.78
N GLN A 4 8.59 -22.48 -23.61
CA GLN A 4 7.93 -21.24 -23.22
C GLN A 4 8.89 -20.33 -22.46
N ALA A 5 8.79 -19.02 -22.70
CA ALA A 5 9.67 -18.01 -22.08
C ALA A 5 9.47 -17.86 -20.57
N ILE A 6 8.23 -18.13 -20.08
CA ILE A 6 7.84 -18.00 -18.67
C ILE A 6 6.70 -18.96 -18.36
N GLY A 7 6.64 -19.41 -17.12
CA GLY A 7 5.52 -20.19 -16.57
C GLY A 7 4.83 -19.48 -15.42
N VAL A 8 3.52 -19.71 -15.28
CA VAL A 8 2.71 -19.19 -14.17
C VAL A 8 2.12 -20.36 -13.38
N VAL A 9 2.41 -20.39 -12.09
CA VAL A 9 1.86 -21.35 -11.11
C VAL A 9 0.83 -20.66 -10.23
N GLY A 10 -0.39 -21.18 -10.24
CA GLY A 10 -1.52 -20.61 -9.52
C GLY A 10 -2.38 -19.71 -10.40
N LEU A 11 -3.56 -20.21 -10.76
CA LEU A 11 -4.49 -19.59 -11.71
C LEU A 11 -5.77 -19.05 -11.05
N ALA A 12 -5.64 -18.55 -9.80
CA ALA A 12 -6.65 -17.67 -9.22
C ALA A 12 -6.64 -16.31 -9.96
N VAL A 13 -7.55 -15.41 -9.60
CA VAL A 13 -7.80 -14.14 -10.32
C VAL A 13 -6.51 -13.43 -10.78
N MET A 14 -5.55 -13.23 -9.87
CA MET A 14 -4.33 -12.50 -10.22
C MET A 14 -3.42 -13.29 -11.19
N GLY A 15 -3.18 -14.58 -10.91
CA GLY A 15 -2.29 -15.40 -11.74
C GLY A 15 -2.83 -15.63 -13.14
N ARG A 16 -4.13 -15.86 -13.25
CA ARG A 16 -4.84 -15.96 -14.54
C ARG A 16 -4.68 -14.69 -15.36
N ASN A 17 -4.94 -13.54 -14.77
CA ASN A 17 -4.87 -12.25 -15.46
C ASN A 17 -3.43 -11.88 -15.85
N LEU A 18 -2.44 -12.19 -15.01
CA LEU A 18 -1.03 -12.00 -15.36
C LEU A 18 -0.61 -12.93 -16.50
N ALA A 19 -1.03 -14.19 -16.54
CA ALA A 19 -0.76 -15.09 -17.67
C ALA A 19 -1.34 -14.54 -18.98
N LEU A 20 -2.57 -14.04 -18.95
CA LEU A 20 -3.21 -13.40 -20.11
C LEU A 20 -2.50 -12.11 -20.52
N ASN A 21 -2.06 -11.29 -19.57
CA ASN A 21 -1.29 -10.08 -19.86
C ASN A 21 0.05 -10.44 -20.53
N ILE A 22 0.81 -11.38 -19.98
CA ILE A 22 2.10 -11.84 -20.55
C ILE A 22 1.87 -12.35 -21.97
N GLU A 23 0.85 -13.18 -22.19
CA GLU A 23 0.49 -13.70 -23.51
C GLU A 23 0.15 -12.57 -24.50
N SER A 24 -0.60 -11.57 -24.05
CA SER A 24 -1.00 -10.42 -24.89
C SER A 24 0.19 -9.58 -25.38
N ARG A 25 1.36 -9.72 -24.75
CA ARG A 25 2.62 -9.08 -25.17
C ARG A 25 3.43 -9.94 -26.15
N GLY A 26 2.88 -11.08 -26.57
CA GLY A 26 3.48 -11.96 -27.58
C GLY A 26 4.27 -13.13 -27.02
N HIS A 27 4.34 -13.28 -25.69
CA HIS A 27 5.01 -14.42 -25.07
C HIS A 27 4.08 -15.63 -25.01
N ALA A 28 4.60 -16.80 -25.36
CA ALA A 28 3.92 -18.06 -25.03
C ALA A 28 4.17 -18.39 -23.57
N VAL A 29 3.10 -18.73 -22.84
CA VAL A 29 3.10 -18.90 -21.38
C VAL A 29 2.69 -20.31 -21.02
N SER A 30 3.51 -21.00 -20.22
CA SER A 30 3.09 -22.26 -19.60
C SER A 30 2.25 -21.95 -18.35
N VAL A 31 1.14 -22.63 -18.19
CA VAL A 31 0.20 -22.42 -17.07
C VAL A 31 -0.07 -23.70 -16.32
N TYR A 32 0.04 -23.62 -14.99
CA TYR A 32 -0.20 -24.75 -14.09
C TYR A 32 -0.98 -24.31 -12.86
N ASN A 33 -1.95 -25.10 -12.47
CA ASN A 33 -2.63 -24.97 -11.19
C ASN A 33 -2.78 -26.35 -10.52
N ARG A 34 -2.63 -26.40 -9.20
CA ARG A 34 -2.77 -27.65 -8.42
C ARG A 34 -4.10 -28.36 -8.67
N SER A 35 -5.18 -27.59 -8.79
CA SER A 35 -6.48 -28.11 -9.22
C SER A 35 -6.56 -27.97 -10.73
N ARG A 36 -6.65 -29.12 -11.41
CA ARG A 36 -6.65 -29.22 -12.88
C ARG A 36 -7.79 -28.41 -13.50
N GLU A 37 -8.94 -28.39 -12.85
CA GLU A 37 -10.15 -27.70 -13.33
C GLU A 37 -9.89 -26.23 -13.68
N LYS A 38 -9.07 -25.53 -12.87
CA LYS A 38 -8.73 -24.12 -13.15
C LYS A 38 -7.86 -23.94 -14.40
N THR A 39 -7.02 -24.91 -14.69
CA THR A 39 -6.23 -24.90 -15.95
C THR A 39 -7.15 -25.16 -17.13
N ASP A 40 -8.01 -26.17 -17.04
CA ASP A 40 -8.98 -26.51 -18.07
C ASP A 40 -9.96 -25.35 -18.35
N GLU A 41 -10.49 -24.69 -17.30
CA GLU A 41 -11.35 -23.51 -17.40
C GLU A 41 -10.65 -22.35 -18.16
N LEU A 42 -9.40 -22.04 -17.80
CA LEU A 42 -8.65 -20.98 -18.45
C LEU A 42 -8.44 -21.25 -19.95
N ILE A 43 -8.06 -22.46 -20.30
CA ILE A 43 -7.83 -22.83 -21.71
C ILE A 43 -9.15 -22.85 -22.51
N ALA A 44 -10.24 -23.34 -21.89
CA ALA A 44 -11.55 -23.39 -22.53
C ALA A 44 -12.12 -21.98 -22.79
N GLU A 45 -11.87 -21.05 -21.87
CA GLU A 45 -12.35 -19.65 -21.99
C GLU A 45 -11.52 -18.85 -23.03
N TYR A 46 -10.24 -19.19 -23.21
CA TYR A 46 -9.32 -18.50 -24.13
C TYR A 46 -8.63 -19.45 -25.11
N PRO A 47 -9.39 -20.14 -25.99
CA PRO A 47 -8.84 -21.19 -26.86
C PRO A 47 -7.86 -20.67 -27.93
N ASP A 48 -7.95 -19.38 -28.28
CA ASP A 48 -7.10 -18.74 -29.30
C ASP A 48 -5.80 -18.14 -28.73
N LYS A 49 -5.62 -18.23 -27.39
CA LYS A 49 -4.44 -17.69 -26.73
C LYS A 49 -3.28 -18.69 -26.72
N LYS A 50 -2.05 -18.17 -26.76
CA LYS A 50 -0.82 -18.97 -26.70
C LYS A 50 -0.50 -19.40 -25.25
N LEU A 51 -1.49 -20.00 -24.59
CA LEU A 51 -1.35 -20.58 -23.25
C LEU A 51 -1.10 -22.09 -23.41
N VAL A 52 -0.04 -22.57 -22.79
CA VAL A 52 0.35 -24.00 -22.83
C VAL A 52 -0.01 -24.64 -21.49
N PRO A 53 -1.07 -25.45 -21.42
CA PRO A 53 -1.47 -26.10 -20.18
C PRO A 53 -0.48 -27.20 -19.79
N ALA A 54 -0.14 -27.23 -18.51
CA ALA A 54 0.54 -28.36 -17.89
C ALA A 54 -0.32 -28.91 -16.75
N PHE A 55 -0.31 -30.22 -16.57
CA PHE A 55 -1.14 -30.91 -15.59
C PHE A 55 -0.30 -31.61 -14.49
N THR A 56 1.01 -31.67 -14.67
CA THR A 56 2.00 -32.05 -13.67
C THR A 56 3.06 -30.95 -13.56
N LEU A 57 3.78 -30.90 -12.43
CA LEU A 57 4.89 -29.96 -12.27
C LEU A 57 6.07 -30.32 -13.16
N GLU A 58 6.28 -31.61 -13.43
CA GLU A 58 7.29 -32.13 -14.34
C GLU A 58 7.05 -31.60 -15.76
N ASP A 59 5.86 -31.81 -16.33
CA ASP A 59 5.49 -31.30 -17.66
C ASP A 59 5.60 -29.79 -17.73
N PHE A 60 5.19 -29.10 -16.66
CA PHE A 60 5.27 -27.65 -16.56
C PHE A 60 6.73 -27.16 -16.64
N VAL A 61 7.61 -27.73 -15.83
CA VAL A 61 9.03 -27.34 -15.79
C VAL A 61 9.73 -27.70 -17.10
N GLU A 62 9.43 -28.86 -17.69
CA GLU A 62 9.98 -29.27 -18.98
C GLU A 62 9.52 -28.39 -20.13
N SER A 63 8.36 -27.76 -20.05
CA SER A 63 7.84 -26.85 -21.08
C SER A 63 8.60 -25.53 -21.16
N LEU A 64 9.45 -25.20 -20.20
CA LEU A 64 10.10 -23.89 -20.09
C LEU A 64 11.50 -23.84 -20.69
N GLU A 65 11.87 -22.69 -21.24
CA GLU A 65 13.25 -22.38 -21.67
C GLU A 65 14.16 -22.18 -20.47
N LYS A 66 15.44 -22.58 -20.60
CA LYS A 66 16.46 -22.34 -19.59
C LYS A 66 17.21 -21.00 -19.85
N PRO A 67 17.54 -20.25 -18.79
CA PRO A 67 17.14 -20.45 -17.41
C PRO A 67 15.63 -20.26 -17.27
N ARG A 68 14.98 -21.20 -16.56
CA ARG A 68 13.52 -21.20 -16.41
C ARG A 68 13.07 -20.01 -15.57
N ARG A 69 11.96 -19.38 -15.95
CA ARG A 69 11.33 -18.27 -15.23
C ARG A 69 9.95 -18.71 -14.81
N ILE A 70 9.71 -18.80 -13.51
CA ILE A 70 8.47 -19.33 -12.94
C ILE A 70 7.86 -18.32 -12.00
N LEU A 71 6.71 -17.73 -12.40
CA LEU A 71 5.94 -16.80 -11.58
C LEU A 71 4.97 -17.58 -10.69
N LEU A 72 5.14 -17.45 -9.37
CA LEU A 72 4.30 -18.05 -8.35
C LEU A 72 3.20 -17.06 -7.93
N MET A 73 1.96 -17.39 -8.23
CA MET A 73 0.77 -16.63 -7.85
C MET A 73 -0.09 -17.44 -6.87
N VAL A 74 0.53 -17.89 -5.81
CA VAL A 74 -0.07 -18.71 -4.76
C VAL A 74 -0.27 -17.92 -3.47
N LYS A 75 -1.05 -18.43 -2.54
CA LYS A 75 -1.25 -17.79 -1.23
C LYS A 75 0.09 -17.72 -0.48
N ALA A 76 0.40 -16.53 0.05
CA ALA A 76 1.60 -16.29 0.84
C ALA A 76 1.69 -17.18 2.09
N GLY A 77 2.91 -17.40 2.57
CA GLY A 77 3.21 -18.24 3.73
C GLY A 77 3.46 -19.71 3.34
N GLU A 78 2.95 -20.65 4.13
CA GLU A 78 3.14 -22.09 3.95
C GLU A 78 2.81 -22.62 2.54
N PRO A 79 1.73 -22.17 1.85
CA PRO A 79 1.47 -22.61 0.48
C PRO A 79 2.57 -22.24 -0.51
N THR A 80 3.23 -21.10 -0.33
CA THR A 80 4.38 -20.70 -1.15
C THR A 80 5.57 -21.62 -0.87
N ASP A 81 5.87 -21.90 0.41
CA ASP A 81 6.96 -22.81 0.79
C ASP A 81 6.72 -24.23 0.24
N ALA A 82 5.49 -24.75 0.33
CA ALA A 82 5.13 -26.05 -0.19
C ALA A 82 5.29 -26.12 -1.73
N THR A 83 4.92 -25.06 -2.45
CA THR A 83 5.08 -24.99 -3.91
C THR A 83 6.57 -24.95 -4.30
N ILE A 84 7.38 -24.17 -3.58
CA ILE A 84 8.83 -24.12 -3.79
C ILE A 84 9.46 -25.49 -3.52
N ALA A 85 9.06 -26.17 -2.46
CA ALA A 85 9.58 -27.50 -2.11
C ALA A 85 9.30 -28.56 -3.20
N GLN A 86 8.15 -28.48 -3.85
CA GLN A 86 7.78 -29.36 -4.96
C GLN A 86 8.54 -29.03 -6.26
N LEU A 87 8.76 -27.76 -6.55
CA LEU A 87 9.48 -27.32 -7.75
C LEU A 87 10.99 -27.55 -7.67
N LYS A 88 11.58 -27.31 -6.50
CA LYS A 88 13.04 -27.31 -6.29
C LYS A 88 13.77 -28.54 -6.84
N PRO A 89 13.28 -29.79 -6.67
CA PRO A 89 13.94 -30.98 -7.21
C PRO A 89 13.91 -31.07 -8.74
N LEU A 90 13.02 -30.32 -9.41
CA LEU A 90 12.83 -30.32 -10.84
C LEU A 90 13.63 -29.21 -11.55
N LEU A 91 14.23 -28.29 -10.79
CA LEU A 91 14.91 -27.11 -11.30
C LEU A 91 16.43 -27.32 -11.42
N ASP A 92 17.02 -26.67 -12.40
CA ASP A 92 18.45 -26.61 -12.60
C ASP A 92 19.06 -25.33 -12.00
N LYS A 93 20.37 -25.34 -11.75
CA LYS A 93 21.08 -24.14 -11.33
C LYS A 93 20.89 -23.00 -12.32
N GLY A 94 20.62 -21.81 -11.80
CA GLY A 94 20.35 -20.61 -12.61
C GLY A 94 18.86 -20.41 -12.95
N ASP A 95 17.97 -21.38 -12.65
CA ASP A 95 16.53 -21.19 -12.78
C ASP A 95 16.00 -20.17 -11.77
N ILE A 96 14.93 -19.46 -12.10
CA ILE A 96 14.42 -18.30 -11.38
C ILE A 96 12.98 -18.55 -10.93
N LEU A 97 12.76 -18.49 -9.62
CA LEU A 97 11.43 -18.43 -9.03
C LEU A 97 11.07 -16.98 -8.72
N ILE A 98 9.91 -16.53 -9.15
CA ILE A 98 9.39 -15.19 -8.97
C ILE A 98 8.16 -15.28 -8.09
N ASP A 99 8.23 -14.85 -6.84
CA ASP A 99 7.08 -14.82 -5.92
C ASP A 99 6.28 -13.52 -6.13
N GLY A 100 5.14 -13.62 -6.81
CA GLY A 100 4.22 -12.50 -7.06
C GLY A 100 3.11 -12.36 -6.01
N GLY A 101 3.14 -13.15 -4.93
CA GLY A 101 2.20 -13.06 -3.81
C GLY A 101 2.42 -11.83 -2.93
N ASN A 102 1.44 -11.53 -2.06
CA ASN A 102 1.64 -10.53 -0.99
C ASN A 102 2.36 -11.20 0.20
N THR A 103 3.62 -11.51 -0.01
CA THR A 103 4.46 -12.23 0.97
C THR A 103 5.07 -11.27 1.99
N HIS A 104 5.19 -11.71 3.24
CA HIS A 104 5.96 -10.97 4.24
C HIS A 104 7.44 -10.98 3.85
N PHE A 105 8.06 -9.79 3.84
CA PHE A 105 9.41 -9.62 3.30
C PHE A 105 10.49 -10.48 4.00
N THR A 106 10.31 -10.80 5.28
CA THR A 106 11.24 -11.68 6.02
C THR A 106 11.22 -13.12 5.49
N ASP A 107 10.04 -13.63 5.06
CA ASP A 107 9.95 -14.93 4.38
C ASP A 107 10.66 -14.89 3.04
N THR A 108 10.58 -13.75 2.33
CA THR A 108 11.27 -13.54 1.06
C THR A 108 12.79 -13.58 1.26
N ILE A 109 13.30 -12.91 2.29
CA ILE A 109 14.74 -12.93 2.65
C ILE A 109 15.17 -14.37 2.92
N ARG A 110 14.43 -15.10 3.75
CA ARG A 110 14.71 -16.50 4.08
C ARG A 110 14.75 -17.39 2.83
N ARG A 111 13.71 -17.29 1.99
CA ARG A 111 13.61 -18.08 0.74
C ARG A 111 14.74 -17.77 -0.24
N ASN A 112 15.08 -16.48 -0.37
CA ASN A 112 16.19 -16.03 -1.21
C ASN A 112 17.50 -16.69 -0.77
N GLN A 113 17.81 -16.68 0.53
CA GLN A 113 19.01 -17.29 1.09
C GLN A 113 19.04 -18.82 0.96
N GLU A 114 17.90 -19.48 1.16
CA GLU A 114 17.79 -20.94 1.06
C GLU A 114 17.94 -21.45 -0.38
N LEU A 115 17.35 -20.73 -1.34
CA LEU A 115 17.41 -21.10 -2.76
C LEU A 115 18.77 -20.77 -3.37
N ALA A 116 19.41 -19.69 -2.95
CA ALA A 116 20.77 -19.35 -3.38
C ALA A 116 21.77 -20.45 -3.04
N LYS A 117 21.65 -21.14 -1.87
CA LYS A 117 22.48 -22.30 -1.50
C LYS A 117 22.31 -23.47 -2.47
N ALA A 118 21.15 -23.58 -3.12
CA ALA A 118 20.89 -24.59 -4.15
C ALA A 118 21.28 -24.13 -5.57
N GLY A 119 21.81 -22.91 -5.71
CA GLY A 119 22.15 -22.31 -7.00
C GLY A 119 20.92 -21.83 -7.79
N LEU A 120 19.79 -21.66 -7.12
CA LEU A 120 18.55 -21.12 -7.69
C LEU A 120 18.42 -19.63 -7.36
N HIS A 121 17.77 -18.89 -8.25
CA HIS A 121 17.43 -17.50 -8.02
C HIS A 121 16.01 -17.34 -7.49
N PHE A 122 15.81 -16.30 -6.68
CA PHE A 122 14.50 -15.97 -6.12
C PHE A 122 14.26 -14.46 -6.17
N ILE A 123 13.18 -14.06 -6.83
CA ILE A 123 12.74 -12.66 -6.98
C ILE A 123 11.43 -12.49 -6.21
N GLY A 124 11.44 -11.75 -5.11
CA GLY A 124 10.23 -11.34 -4.41
C GLY A 124 9.61 -10.13 -5.12
N THR A 125 8.44 -10.29 -5.69
CA THR A 125 7.84 -9.31 -6.59
C THR A 125 6.50 -8.84 -6.08
N GLY A 126 6.43 -7.61 -5.58
CA GLY A 126 5.16 -6.96 -5.29
C GLY A 126 4.41 -6.63 -6.59
N VAL A 127 3.16 -7.05 -6.69
CA VAL A 127 2.28 -6.74 -7.82
C VAL A 127 1.07 -5.97 -7.31
N SER A 128 0.75 -4.84 -7.93
CA SER A 128 -0.38 -3.98 -7.57
C SER A 128 -1.32 -3.77 -8.76
N GLY A 129 -2.50 -3.17 -8.50
CA GLY A 129 -3.48 -2.84 -9.54
C GLY A 129 -4.75 -3.69 -9.51
N GLY A 130 -4.84 -4.67 -8.61
CA GLY A 130 -6.00 -5.56 -8.51
C GLY A 130 -6.20 -6.41 -9.77
N GLU A 131 -7.43 -6.87 -9.97
CA GLU A 131 -7.79 -7.75 -11.10
C GLU A 131 -7.55 -7.08 -12.45
N GLU A 132 -8.04 -5.86 -12.61
CA GLU A 132 -7.92 -5.10 -13.85
C GLU A 132 -6.46 -4.74 -14.15
N GLY A 133 -5.70 -4.31 -13.12
CA GLY A 133 -4.28 -4.01 -13.27
C GLY A 133 -3.46 -5.23 -13.66
N ALA A 134 -3.71 -6.39 -13.08
CA ALA A 134 -3.03 -7.62 -13.47
C ALA A 134 -3.22 -7.95 -14.95
N LEU A 135 -4.42 -7.71 -15.50
CA LEU A 135 -4.73 -7.97 -16.90
C LEU A 135 -4.19 -6.91 -17.85
N LYS A 136 -4.31 -5.64 -17.50
CA LYS A 136 -4.04 -4.53 -18.43
C LYS A 136 -2.66 -3.88 -18.25
N GLY A 137 -2.09 -4.00 -17.06
CA GLY A 137 -0.79 -3.44 -16.70
C GLY A 137 -0.72 -3.12 -15.21
N PRO A 138 -0.02 -3.93 -14.41
CA PRO A 138 0.21 -3.67 -13.00
C PRO A 138 1.41 -2.75 -12.76
N SER A 139 1.48 -2.12 -11.59
CA SER A 139 2.73 -1.64 -11.02
C SER A 139 3.48 -2.83 -10.40
N ILE A 140 4.76 -2.99 -10.72
CA ILE A 140 5.55 -4.17 -10.36
C ILE A 140 6.80 -3.76 -9.59
N MET A 141 7.04 -4.42 -8.45
CA MET A 141 8.09 -4.10 -7.47
C MET A 141 9.00 -5.32 -7.25
N PRO A 142 9.86 -5.69 -8.21
CA PRO A 142 10.76 -6.83 -8.09
C PRO A 142 11.98 -6.51 -7.20
N GLY A 143 12.35 -7.46 -6.34
CA GLY A 143 13.56 -7.44 -5.53
C GLY A 143 14.17 -8.83 -5.40
N GLY A 144 15.48 -8.92 -5.23
CA GLY A 144 16.21 -10.18 -5.14
C GLY A 144 17.57 -10.07 -5.81
N GLN A 145 18.11 -11.16 -6.35
CA GLN A 145 19.38 -11.13 -7.05
C GLN A 145 19.31 -10.29 -8.31
N ARG A 146 20.23 -9.36 -8.49
CA ARG A 146 20.24 -8.40 -9.60
C ARG A 146 20.39 -9.08 -10.96
N ASP A 147 21.25 -10.04 -11.08
CA ASP A 147 21.47 -10.83 -12.30
C ASP A 147 20.22 -11.60 -12.72
N ALA A 148 19.49 -12.16 -11.78
CA ALA A 148 18.23 -12.80 -12.02
C ALA A 148 17.16 -11.80 -12.47
N TYR A 149 17.10 -10.63 -11.83
CA TYR A 149 16.18 -9.57 -12.26
C TYR A 149 16.44 -9.16 -13.72
N ASP A 150 17.68 -8.99 -14.12
CA ASP A 150 18.03 -8.59 -15.49
C ASP A 150 17.51 -9.59 -16.55
N LEU A 151 17.37 -10.88 -16.19
CA LEU A 151 16.79 -11.91 -17.05
C LEU A 151 15.26 -11.89 -17.13
N VAL A 152 14.58 -11.36 -16.15
CA VAL A 152 13.10 -11.26 -16.11
C VAL A 152 12.59 -9.86 -16.45
N ALA A 153 13.44 -8.86 -16.35
CA ALA A 153 13.11 -7.45 -16.58
C ALA A 153 12.43 -7.16 -17.93
N PRO A 154 12.84 -7.75 -19.07
CA PRO A 154 12.16 -7.52 -20.34
C PRO A 154 10.66 -7.85 -20.26
N ILE A 155 10.31 -9.04 -19.77
CA ILE A 155 8.91 -9.48 -19.65
C ILE A 155 8.16 -8.58 -18.66
N LEU A 156 8.75 -8.30 -17.48
CA LEU A 156 8.11 -7.44 -16.48
C LEU A 156 7.87 -6.02 -16.99
N THR A 157 8.79 -5.48 -17.80
CA THR A 157 8.67 -4.15 -18.40
C THR A 157 7.54 -4.07 -19.43
N GLU A 158 7.37 -5.12 -20.21
CA GLU A 158 6.32 -5.18 -21.24
C GLU A 158 4.92 -5.28 -20.64
N ILE A 159 4.75 -6.06 -19.56
CA ILE A 159 3.46 -6.27 -18.91
C ILE A 159 3.09 -5.15 -17.92
N ALA A 160 4.04 -4.33 -17.51
CA ALA A 160 3.80 -3.25 -16.55
C ALA A 160 2.90 -2.16 -17.15
N ALA A 161 2.16 -1.48 -16.29
CA ALA A 161 1.46 -0.25 -16.64
C ALA A 161 2.43 0.78 -17.20
N LYS A 162 1.94 1.62 -18.11
CA LYS A 162 2.67 2.81 -18.57
C LYS A 162 2.10 4.05 -17.89
N ALA A 163 2.98 4.84 -17.30
CA ALA A 163 2.63 6.15 -16.78
C ALA A 163 2.27 7.12 -17.94
N PRO A 164 1.67 8.29 -17.67
CA PRO A 164 1.28 9.24 -18.71
C PRO A 164 2.42 9.69 -19.65
N ASP A 165 3.65 9.63 -19.16
CA ASP A 165 4.87 9.93 -19.94
C ASP A 165 5.41 8.73 -20.75
N GLY A 166 4.70 7.59 -20.74
CA GLY A 166 5.08 6.34 -21.42
C GLY A 166 6.05 5.46 -20.64
N GLU A 167 6.57 5.91 -19.51
CA GLU A 167 7.50 5.13 -18.68
C GLU A 167 6.82 3.91 -18.05
N PRO A 168 7.46 2.74 -18.03
CA PRO A 168 6.90 1.56 -17.41
C PRO A 168 6.91 1.67 -15.87
N CYS A 169 5.82 1.24 -15.24
CA CYS A 169 5.70 1.22 -13.78
C CYS A 169 6.29 -0.07 -13.21
N VAL A 170 7.56 -0.31 -13.48
CA VAL A 170 8.38 -1.39 -12.93
C VAL A 170 9.81 -0.89 -12.76
N ALA A 171 10.42 -1.24 -11.63
CA ALA A 171 11.84 -0.97 -11.39
C ALA A 171 12.38 -2.00 -10.37
N TYR A 172 13.67 -2.29 -10.44
CA TYR A 172 14.33 -3.09 -9.41
C TYR A 172 14.36 -2.35 -8.08
N MET A 173 13.78 -2.97 -7.04
CA MET A 173 13.66 -2.34 -5.73
C MET A 173 14.92 -2.48 -4.88
N GLY A 174 15.69 -3.53 -5.06
CA GLY A 174 16.86 -3.83 -4.24
C GLY A 174 17.03 -5.33 -4.00
N PRO A 175 18.06 -5.73 -3.23
CA PRO A 175 18.32 -7.14 -2.94
C PRO A 175 17.27 -7.74 -2.00
N ASP A 176 17.33 -9.03 -1.81
CA ASP A 176 16.59 -9.82 -0.82
C ASP A 176 15.07 -9.57 -0.86
N GLY A 177 14.51 -9.14 0.27
CA GLY A 177 13.08 -8.87 0.46
C GLY A 177 12.61 -7.48 0.04
N ALA A 178 13.47 -6.64 -0.56
CA ALA A 178 13.17 -5.24 -0.84
C ALA A 178 11.90 -5.04 -1.67
N GLY A 179 11.64 -5.88 -2.67
CA GLY A 179 10.44 -5.80 -3.50
C GLY A 179 9.13 -5.98 -2.70
N HIS A 180 9.06 -7.02 -1.89
CA HIS A 180 7.91 -7.25 -1.01
C HIS A 180 7.79 -6.22 0.11
N PHE A 181 8.92 -5.69 0.60
CA PHE A 181 8.90 -4.60 1.57
C PHE A 181 8.27 -3.33 0.99
N VAL A 182 8.71 -2.91 -0.19
CA VAL A 182 8.14 -1.75 -0.89
C VAL A 182 6.63 -1.97 -1.12
N LYS A 183 6.22 -3.18 -1.52
CA LYS A 183 4.80 -3.51 -1.68
C LYS A 183 4.03 -3.49 -0.36
N MET A 184 4.62 -3.93 0.74
CA MET A 184 4.02 -3.86 2.07
C MET A 184 3.77 -2.41 2.48
N VAL A 185 4.75 -1.53 2.31
CA VAL A 185 4.61 -0.09 2.62
C VAL A 185 3.60 0.58 1.69
N HIS A 186 3.60 0.25 0.39
CA HIS A 186 2.56 0.66 -0.55
C HIS A 186 1.17 0.36 0.01
N ASN A 187 0.95 -0.85 0.50
CA ASN A 187 -0.34 -1.23 1.08
C ASN A 187 -0.63 -0.51 2.40
N GLY A 188 0.37 -0.17 3.20
CA GLY A 188 0.20 0.68 4.38
C GLY A 188 -0.31 2.07 4.01
N ILE A 189 0.29 2.71 3.01
CA ILE A 189 -0.18 3.99 2.45
C ILE A 189 -1.62 3.86 1.93
N GLU A 190 -1.94 2.78 1.22
CA GLU A 190 -3.28 2.47 0.74
C GLU A 190 -4.31 2.45 1.88
N TYR A 191 -3.98 1.83 3.03
CA TYR A 191 -4.85 1.83 4.21
C TYR A 191 -5.08 3.25 4.73
N GLY A 192 -4.02 4.07 4.82
CA GLY A 192 -4.12 5.48 5.19
C GLY A 192 -5.03 6.26 4.25
N ASP A 193 -4.80 6.14 2.94
CA ASP A 193 -5.60 6.81 1.92
C ASP A 193 -7.08 6.43 1.99
N MET A 194 -7.38 5.13 2.08
CA MET A 194 -8.77 4.66 2.18
C MET A 194 -9.46 5.16 3.45
N GLN A 195 -8.76 5.18 4.58
CA GLN A 195 -9.31 5.67 5.83
C GLN A 195 -9.57 7.18 5.79
N LEU A 196 -8.64 7.96 5.25
CA LEU A 196 -8.82 9.41 5.08
C LEU A 196 -10.00 9.74 4.16
N ILE A 197 -10.18 9.01 3.07
CA ILE A 197 -11.34 9.16 2.17
C ILE A 197 -12.63 8.79 2.92
N ALA A 198 -12.63 7.70 3.69
CA ALA A 198 -13.79 7.30 4.48
C ALA A 198 -14.15 8.32 5.56
N GLU A 199 -13.15 8.94 6.21
CA GLU A 199 -13.36 10.01 7.19
C GLU A 199 -13.89 11.29 6.52
N SER A 200 -13.36 11.67 5.36
CA SER A 200 -13.88 12.81 4.59
C SER A 200 -15.35 12.58 4.18
N TYR A 201 -15.70 11.35 3.75
CA TYR A 201 -17.08 10.95 3.51
C TYR A 201 -17.95 11.11 4.76
N ALA A 202 -17.50 10.61 5.92
CA ALA A 202 -18.26 10.71 7.16
C ALA A 202 -18.51 12.16 7.56
N VAL A 203 -17.50 13.03 7.46
CA VAL A 203 -17.61 14.48 7.74
C VAL A 203 -18.59 15.15 6.77
N LEU A 204 -18.44 14.92 5.48
CA LEU A 204 -19.34 15.50 4.46
C LEU A 204 -20.78 15.04 4.64
N LYS A 205 -21.02 13.78 4.98
CA LYS A 205 -22.37 13.23 5.18
C LYS A 205 -22.98 13.67 6.51
N GLN A 206 -22.24 13.65 7.62
CA GLN A 206 -22.80 13.84 8.97
C GLN A 206 -22.70 15.30 9.46
N VAL A 207 -21.64 16.04 9.10
CA VAL A 207 -21.43 17.44 9.52
C VAL A 207 -22.03 18.39 8.48
N VAL A 208 -21.79 18.15 7.19
CA VAL A 208 -22.30 19.01 6.11
C VAL A 208 -23.72 18.62 5.68
N GLY A 209 -24.11 17.35 5.82
CA GLY A 209 -25.43 16.83 5.47
C GLY A 209 -25.58 16.52 3.97
N LEU A 210 -24.49 16.14 3.27
CA LEU A 210 -24.55 15.82 1.85
C LEU A 210 -25.29 14.50 1.60
N SER A 211 -26.13 14.48 0.57
CA SER A 211 -26.67 13.25 -0.03
C SER A 211 -25.57 12.49 -0.81
N ASN A 212 -25.82 11.21 -1.11
CA ASN A 212 -24.86 10.43 -1.92
C ASN A 212 -24.70 11.00 -3.35
N GLU A 213 -25.75 11.60 -3.92
CA GLU A 213 -25.66 12.28 -5.21
C GLU A 213 -24.73 13.50 -5.16
N GLU A 214 -24.82 14.32 -4.10
CA GLU A 214 -23.94 15.46 -3.87
C GLU A 214 -22.50 14.98 -3.59
N LEU A 215 -22.32 13.93 -2.80
CA LEU A 215 -21.01 13.30 -2.59
C LEU A 215 -20.40 12.84 -3.92
N ALA A 216 -21.17 12.18 -4.78
CA ALA A 216 -20.69 11.77 -6.10
C ALA A 216 -20.19 12.95 -6.95
N LYS A 217 -20.86 14.10 -6.88
CA LYS A 217 -20.45 15.35 -7.57
C LYS A 217 -19.17 15.89 -6.98
N VAL A 218 -19.09 16.03 -5.66
CA VAL A 218 -17.90 16.53 -4.95
C VAL A 218 -16.66 15.68 -5.26
N TYR A 219 -16.75 14.35 -5.15
CA TYR A 219 -15.58 13.49 -5.45
C TYR A 219 -15.24 13.45 -6.94
N THR A 220 -16.22 13.63 -7.84
CA THR A 220 -15.96 13.78 -9.28
C THR A 220 -15.15 15.04 -9.55
N GLU A 221 -15.56 16.18 -8.98
CA GLU A 221 -14.87 17.45 -9.09
C GLU A 221 -13.46 17.39 -8.47
N TRP A 222 -13.33 16.81 -7.29
CA TRP A 222 -12.03 16.65 -6.65
C TRP A 222 -11.05 15.80 -7.49
N ASN A 223 -11.57 14.84 -8.25
CA ASN A 223 -10.74 14.01 -9.14
C ASN A 223 -10.25 14.75 -10.39
N GLU A 224 -10.79 15.92 -10.72
CA GLU A 224 -10.29 16.77 -11.80
C GLU A 224 -9.08 17.63 -11.35
N GLY A 225 -8.88 17.78 -10.03
CA GLY A 225 -7.89 18.63 -9.41
C GLY A 225 -6.65 17.90 -8.86
N GLU A 226 -6.14 18.43 -7.76
CA GLU A 226 -4.94 17.88 -7.08
C GLU A 226 -5.17 16.55 -6.37
N LEU A 227 -6.44 16.22 -6.06
CA LEU A 227 -6.84 14.94 -5.48
C LEU A 227 -7.00 13.82 -6.53
N ASP A 228 -6.78 14.10 -7.82
CA ASP A 228 -6.82 13.08 -8.89
C ASP A 228 -6.03 11.84 -8.47
N SER A 229 -6.77 10.75 -8.29
CA SER A 229 -6.23 9.45 -7.87
C SER A 229 -7.23 8.34 -8.16
N TYR A 230 -6.74 7.11 -8.26
CA TYR A 230 -7.58 5.93 -8.46
C TYR A 230 -8.65 5.79 -7.36
N LEU A 231 -8.28 5.99 -6.09
CA LEU A 231 -9.23 5.85 -4.98
C LEU A 231 -10.30 6.95 -4.97
N ILE A 232 -9.99 8.19 -5.34
CA ILE A 232 -10.98 9.26 -5.48
C ILE A 232 -11.90 8.99 -6.67
N GLU A 233 -11.34 8.54 -7.81
CA GLU A 233 -12.12 8.16 -8.99
C GLU A 233 -13.15 7.07 -8.65
N ILE A 234 -12.72 5.96 -8.05
CA ILE A 234 -13.66 4.88 -7.71
C ILE A 234 -14.66 5.29 -6.63
N THR A 235 -14.29 6.17 -5.70
CA THR A 235 -15.19 6.69 -4.66
C THR A 235 -16.36 7.45 -5.30
N SER A 236 -16.09 8.28 -6.31
CA SER A 236 -17.16 8.97 -7.05
C SER A 236 -18.12 8.01 -7.76
N LYS A 237 -17.61 6.87 -8.26
CA LYS A 237 -18.41 5.81 -8.91
C LYS A 237 -19.23 5.02 -7.88
N ILE A 238 -18.64 4.74 -6.71
CA ILE A 238 -19.31 4.02 -5.61
C ILE A 238 -20.59 4.76 -5.19
N PHE A 239 -20.54 6.08 -5.03
CA PHE A 239 -21.74 6.85 -4.64
C PHE A 239 -22.84 6.88 -5.71
N LYS A 240 -22.55 6.56 -6.97
CA LYS A 240 -23.52 6.47 -8.06
C LYS A 240 -24.17 5.09 -8.18
N LYS A 241 -23.57 4.04 -7.57
CA LYS A 241 -24.04 2.66 -7.73
C LYS A 241 -25.29 2.44 -6.88
N LYS A 242 -26.37 1.99 -7.54
CA LYS A 242 -27.59 1.52 -6.87
C LYS A 242 -27.49 0.01 -6.59
N ASP A 243 -28.08 -0.38 -5.48
CA ASP A 243 -28.32 -1.77 -5.16
C ASP A 243 -29.50 -2.30 -6.01
N GLU A 244 -29.29 -3.41 -6.69
CA GLU A 244 -30.25 -3.97 -7.64
C GLU A 244 -31.48 -4.58 -6.96
N GLU A 245 -31.34 -5.02 -5.70
CA GLU A 245 -32.43 -5.64 -4.94
C GLU A 245 -33.33 -4.60 -4.26
N THR A 246 -32.73 -3.56 -3.68
CA THR A 246 -33.47 -2.60 -2.84
C THR A 246 -33.73 -1.26 -3.52
N GLY A 247 -33.04 -0.95 -4.63
CA GLY A 247 -33.04 0.35 -5.29
C GLY A 247 -32.36 1.48 -4.53
N LYS A 248 -31.84 1.22 -3.32
CA LYS A 248 -31.10 2.20 -2.51
C LYS A 248 -29.69 2.40 -3.05
N ASP A 249 -29.00 3.42 -2.55
CA ASP A 249 -27.57 3.56 -2.82
C ASP A 249 -26.81 2.37 -2.20
N LEU A 250 -25.99 1.67 -3.01
CA LEU A 250 -25.34 0.45 -2.57
C LEU A 250 -24.46 0.68 -1.34
N VAL A 251 -23.79 1.83 -1.24
CA VAL A 251 -22.93 2.18 -0.09
C VAL A 251 -23.71 2.21 1.23
N ASP A 252 -25.00 2.54 1.21
CA ASP A 252 -25.85 2.60 2.42
C ASP A 252 -26.36 1.22 2.88
N VAL A 253 -26.27 0.20 2.03
CA VAL A 253 -26.65 -1.19 2.39
C VAL A 253 -25.42 -2.06 2.70
N ILE A 254 -24.23 -1.60 2.41
CA ILE A 254 -22.99 -2.30 2.78
C ILE A 254 -22.78 -2.22 4.30
N LEU A 255 -22.49 -3.37 4.92
CA LEU A 255 -22.16 -3.45 6.35
C LEU A 255 -20.84 -2.70 6.62
N ASP A 256 -20.86 -1.80 7.61
CA ASP A 256 -19.71 -0.99 8.06
C ASP A 256 -18.64 -1.80 8.83
N ARG A 257 -18.14 -2.84 8.17
CA ARG A 257 -17.07 -3.72 8.65
C ARG A 257 -16.03 -3.95 7.58
N ALA A 258 -14.84 -3.37 7.74
CA ALA A 258 -13.75 -3.46 6.77
C ALA A 258 -12.83 -4.65 7.08
N ALA A 259 -12.70 -5.58 6.15
CA ALA A 259 -11.74 -6.69 6.24
C ALA A 259 -10.31 -6.24 5.87
N GLN A 260 -9.32 -7.07 6.24
CA GLN A 260 -7.93 -6.87 5.87
C GLN A 260 -7.22 -8.21 5.63
N LYS A 261 -6.17 -8.20 4.78
CA LYS A 261 -5.31 -9.36 4.51
C LYS A 261 -3.98 -9.33 5.30
N GLY A 262 -3.76 -8.31 6.14
CA GLY A 262 -2.64 -8.20 7.06
C GLY A 262 -1.48 -7.31 6.62
N THR A 263 -1.40 -6.87 5.37
CA THR A 263 -0.27 -6.05 4.87
C THR A 263 -0.14 -4.71 5.58
N GLY A 264 -1.24 -4.00 5.87
CA GLY A 264 -1.23 -2.78 6.66
C GLY A 264 -0.78 -3.00 8.11
N LYS A 265 -1.21 -4.14 8.72
CA LYS A 265 -0.74 -4.56 10.03
C LYS A 265 0.78 -4.79 10.04
N TRP A 266 1.31 -5.48 9.03
CA TRP A 266 2.76 -5.71 8.91
C TRP A 266 3.54 -4.40 8.74
N THR A 267 3.01 -3.45 7.96
CA THR A 267 3.59 -2.11 7.84
C THR A 267 3.73 -1.44 9.21
N SER A 268 2.67 -1.45 10.03
CA SER A 268 2.67 -0.85 11.35
C SER A 268 3.60 -1.60 12.34
N GLN A 269 3.61 -2.93 12.32
CA GLN A 269 4.51 -3.73 13.15
C GLN A 269 5.98 -3.46 12.83
N ASN A 270 6.33 -3.50 11.56
CA ASN A 270 7.70 -3.21 11.13
C ASN A 270 8.12 -1.75 11.42
N ALA A 271 7.19 -0.81 11.32
CA ALA A 271 7.47 0.58 11.68
C ALA A 271 7.89 0.73 13.15
N LEU A 272 7.24 -0.02 14.07
CA LEU A 272 7.62 -0.07 15.47
C LEU A 272 9.00 -0.70 15.65
N ASP A 273 9.30 -1.78 14.93
CA ASP A 273 10.61 -2.46 14.97
C ASP A 273 11.73 -1.54 14.47
N LEU A 274 11.47 -0.73 13.43
CA LEU A 274 12.42 0.23 12.86
C LEU A 274 12.48 1.57 13.63
N GLY A 275 11.58 1.83 14.57
CA GLY A 275 11.45 3.14 15.19
C GLY A 275 10.96 4.24 14.24
N ALA A 276 10.26 3.89 13.17
CA ALA A 276 9.68 4.83 12.22
C ALA A 276 8.27 5.24 12.66
N PRO A 277 7.97 6.54 12.89
CA PRO A 277 6.67 6.96 13.37
C PRO A 277 5.63 6.98 12.24
N LEU A 278 4.71 6.01 12.25
CA LEU A 278 3.59 5.87 11.30
C LEU A 278 2.22 5.96 11.99
N PRO A 279 1.93 6.99 12.78
CA PRO A 279 0.68 7.02 13.54
C PRO A 279 -0.57 7.02 12.65
N LEU A 280 -0.60 7.77 11.53
CA LEU A 280 -1.75 7.83 10.63
C LEU A 280 -2.05 6.45 9.99
N ILE A 281 -1.04 5.79 9.45
CA ILE A 281 -1.20 4.46 8.82
C ILE A 281 -1.63 3.44 9.87
N THR A 282 -1.09 3.52 11.09
CA THR A 282 -1.46 2.63 12.20
C THR A 282 -2.89 2.87 12.67
N GLU A 283 -3.36 4.12 12.74
CA GLU A 283 -4.76 4.44 13.01
C GLU A 283 -5.70 3.84 11.95
N ALA A 284 -5.32 3.86 10.68
CA ALA A 284 -6.10 3.21 9.63
C ALA A 284 -6.25 1.69 9.84
N VAL A 285 -5.22 1.03 10.37
CA VAL A 285 -5.29 -0.39 10.75
C VAL A 285 -6.24 -0.57 11.95
N PHE A 286 -6.12 0.23 13.01
CA PHE A 286 -7.00 0.16 14.16
C PHE A 286 -8.44 0.51 13.84
N ALA A 287 -8.70 1.45 12.93
CA ALA A 287 -10.05 1.76 12.46
C ALA A 287 -10.73 0.52 11.84
N ARG A 288 -10.01 -0.28 11.04
CA ARG A 288 -10.54 -1.55 10.53
C ARG A 288 -10.79 -2.57 11.65
N VAL A 289 -9.89 -2.68 12.62
CA VAL A 289 -10.06 -3.56 13.78
C VAL A 289 -11.32 -3.15 14.56
N LEU A 290 -11.44 -1.85 14.87
CA LEU A 290 -12.62 -1.32 15.58
C LEU A 290 -13.91 -1.53 14.78
N SER A 291 -13.88 -1.37 13.44
CA SER A 291 -15.04 -1.63 12.58
C SER A 291 -15.53 -3.07 12.70
N SER A 292 -14.65 -4.02 12.93
CA SER A 292 -15.00 -5.45 13.07
C SER A 292 -15.79 -5.76 14.35
N LEU A 293 -15.72 -4.90 15.36
CA LEU A 293 -16.44 -5.03 16.63
C LEU A 293 -17.93 -4.59 16.54
N LYS A 294 -18.59 -4.86 15.41
CA LYS A 294 -19.94 -4.34 15.10
C LYS A 294 -20.95 -4.57 16.21
N VAL A 295 -21.02 -5.77 16.76
CA VAL A 295 -21.98 -6.12 17.83
C VAL A 295 -21.73 -5.27 19.09
N GLN A 296 -20.47 -5.11 19.49
CA GLN A 296 -20.08 -4.29 20.64
C GLN A 296 -20.40 -2.82 20.40
N ARG A 297 -20.08 -2.29 19.20
CA ARG A 297 -20.37 -0.89 18.83
C ARG A 297 -21.85 -0.59 18.87
N VAL A 298 -22.70 -1.50 18.36
CA VAL A 298 -24.17 -1.36 18.41
C VAL A 298 -24.69 -1.38 19.86
N ALA A 299 -24.13 -2.23 20.73
CA ALA A 299 -24.49 -2.23 22.14
C ALA A 299 -24.02 -0.93 22.84
N ALA A 300 -22.79 -0.50 22.60
CA ALA A 300 -22.23 0.72 23.17
C ALA A 300 -23.01 1.99 22.76
N SER A 301 -23.44 2.08 21.50
CA SER A 301 -24.20 3.24 21.00
C SER A 301 -25.55 3.48 21.71
N LYS A 302 -26.07 2.47 22.41
CA LYS A 302 -27.31 2.58 23.18
C LYS A 302 -27.13 3.07 24.59
N VAL A 303 -25.93 3.06 25.11
CA VAL A 303 -25.63 3.35 26.52
C VAL A 303 -24.57 4.44 26.72
N LEU A 304 -23.77 4.75 25.70
CA LEU A 304 -22.78 5.82 25.73
C LEU A 304 -23.31 7.03 25.00
N GLU A 305 -23.48 8.11 25.72
CA GLU A 305 -23.92 9.39 25.16
C GLU A 305 -22.76 10.11 24.46
N GLY A 306 -23.07 10.85 23.41
CA GLY A 306 -22.14 11.68 22.66
C GLY A 306 -22.81 12.97 22.17
N PRO A 307 -22.04 13.89 21.58
CA PRO A 307 -22.61 15.12 21.02
C PRO A 307 -23.58 14.82 19.89
N ALA A 308 -24.63 15.62 19.76
CA ALA A 308 -25.50 15.59 18.61
C ALA A 308 -24.84 16.35 17.45
N ALA A 309 -24.76 15.73 16.28
CA ALA A 309 -24.31 16.38 15.06
C ALA A 309 -25.23 17.57 14.75
N ARG A 310 -24.63 18.74 14.52
CA ARG A 310 -25.38 19.94 14.08
C ARG A 310 -24.94 20.24 12.64
N PRO A 311 -25.86 20.18 11.67
CA PRO A 311 -25.54 20.53 10.30
C PRO A 311 -25.03 21.96 10.19
N LEU A 312 -24.01 22.16 9.33
CA LEU A 312 -23.51 23.48 8.99
C LEU A 312 -24.55 24.26 8.19
N GLY A 313 -24.69 25.55 8.49
CA GLY A 313 -25.59 26.46 7.75
C GLY A 313 -24.94 27.05 6.49
N ALA A 314 -24.88 28.38 6.43
CA ALA A 314 -24.46 29.14 5.24
C ALA A 314 -22.97 28.96 4.82
N GLU A 315 -22.14 28.36 5.65
CA GLU A 315 -20.70 28.14 5.40
C GLU A 315 -20.39 26.79 4.71
N ARG A 316 -21.43 26.11 4.20
CA ARG A 316 -21.36 24.76 3.65
C ARG A 316 -20.26 24.58 2.59
N ASP A 317 -20.25 25.45 1.56
CA ASP A 317 -19.31 25.32 0.43
C ASP A 317 -17.87 25.62 0.85
N ALA A 318 -17.67 26.60 1.71
CA ALA A 318 -16.35 26.92 2.27
C ALA A 318 -15.81 25.73 3.09
N PHE A 319 -16.67 25.06 3.85
CA PHE A 319 -16.26 23.90 4.64
C PHE A 319 -15.99 22.67 3.78
N ILE A 320 -16.73 22.45 2.68
CA ILE A 320 -16.41 21.38 1.69
C ILE A 320 -15.00 21.61 1.13
N GLU A 321 -14.63 22.85 0.82
CA GLU A 321 -13.27 23.19 0.39
C GLU A 321 -12.25 22.94 1.51
N SER A 322 -12.57 23.22 2.76
CA SER A 322 -11.71 22.88 3.90
C SER A 322 -11.51 21.35 4.02
N VAL A 323 -12.55 20.54 3.80
CA VAL A 323 -12.43 19.08 3.77
C VAL A 323 -11.53 18.61 2.62
N ARG A 324 -11.65 19.22 1.43
CA ARG A 324 -10.77 18.92 0.28
C ARG A 324 -9.28 19.16 0.63
N ARG A 325 -8.98 20.33 1.20
CA ARG A 325 -7.60 20.68 1.62
C ARG A 325 -7.10 19.79 2.73
N ALA A 326 -7.95 19.50 3.71
CA ALA A 326 -7.63 18.57 4.80
C ALA A 326 -7.29 17.18 4.28
N LEU A 327 -8.10 16.65 3.35
CA LEU A 327 -7.87 15.36 2.72
C LEU A 327 -6.53 15.36 1.97
N TYR A 328 -6.29 16.35 1.12
CA TYR A 328 -5.04 16.42 0.35
C TYR A 328 -3.80 16.47 1.25
N PHE A 329 -3.79 17.35 2.24
CA PHE A 329 -2.66 17.46 3.15
C PHE A 329 -2.45 16.18 3.99
N SER A 330 -3.51 15.57 4.48
CA SER A 330 -3.41 14.31 5.23
C SER A 330 -2.93 13.15 4.36
N LYS A 331 -3.32 13.11 3.06
CA LYS A 331 -2.73 12.15 2.11
C LYS A 331 -1.23 12.39 1.95
N VAL A 332 -0.78 13.62 1.82
CA VAL A 332 0.66 13.96 1.78
C VAL A 332 1.37 13.43 3.04
N ILE A 333 0.78 13.58 4.22
CA ILE A 333 1.34 13.06 5.47
C ILE A 333 1.40 11.51 5.46
N SER A 334 0.36 10.84 4.95
CA SER A 334 0.36 9.37 4.82
C SER A 334 1.53 8.88 3.96
N TYR A 335 1.75 9.51 2.81
CA TYR A 335 2.89 9.18 1.94
C TYR A 335 4.22 9.56 2.59
N ALA A 336 4.31 10.70 3.26
CA ALA A 336 5.52 11.10 3.99
C ALA A 336 5.91 10.07 5.05
N GLN A 337 4.94 9.51 5.80
CA GLN A 337 5.17 8.43 6.76
C GLN A 337 5.66 7.15 6.07
N GLY A 338 5.01 6.73 4.98
CA GLY A 338 5.42 5.55 4.23
C GLY A 338 6.84 5.68 3.66
N PHE A 339 7.19 6.82 3.08
CA PHE A 339 8.54 7.07 2.56
C PHE A 339 9.60 7.19 3.67
N ALA A 340 9.23 7.70 4.84
CA ALA A 340 10.12 7.69 6.01
C ALA A 340 10.41 6.25 6.48
N GLN A 341 9.42 5.35 6.45
CA GLN A 341 9.62 3.93 6.75
C GLN A 341 10.52 3.26 5.70
N LEU A 342 10.31 3.53 4.40
CA LEU A 342 11.19 3.03 3.34
C LEU A 342 12.64 3.46 3.59
N ARG A 343 12.85 4.69 4.02
CA ARG A 343 14.19 5.20 4.37
C ARG A 343 14.79 4.44 5.56
N ALA A 344 14.04 4.31 6.65
CA ALA A 344 14.50 3.58 7.84
C ALA A 344 14.86 2.13 7.49
N ALA A 345 14.05 1.45 6.67
CA ALA A 345 14.34 0.11 6.20
C ALA A 345 15.56 0.04 5.28
N SER A 346 15.71 1.02 4.38
CA SER A 346 16.88 1.10 3.49
C SER A 346 18.19 1.21 4.28
N GLU A 347 18.18 1.97 5.36
CA GLU A 347 19.33 2.13 6.28
C GLU A 347 19.58 0.86 7.09
N GLU A 348 18.54 0.25 7.66
CA GLU A 348 18.62 -0.97 8.49
C GLU A 348 19.08 -2.18 7.69
N TYR A 349 18.45 -2.43 6.54
CA TYR A 349 18.70 -3.62 5.71
C TYR A 349 19.78 -3.42 4.64
N LYS A 350 20.37 -2.22 4.52
CA LYS A 350 21.40 -1.87 3.52
C LYS A 350 20.93 -2.06 2.07
N TRP A 351 19.69 -1.67 1.76
CA TRP A 351 19.09 -1.89 0.44
C TRP A 351 19.38 -0.80 -0.59
N ASP A 352 19.76 0.40 -0.15
CA ASP A 352 19.98 1.57 -1.03
C ASP A 352 18.79 1.86 -1.95
N LEU A 353 17.60 2.01 -1.34
CA LEU A 353 16.34 2.19 -2.07
C LEU A 353 16.33 3.52 -2.85
N ASP A 354 15.88 3.46 -4.11
CA ASP A 354 15.61 4.65 -4.93
C ASP A 354 14.17 5.15 -4.67
N TYR A 355 14.02 6.09 -3.72
CA TYR A 355 12.71 6.62 -3.35
C TYR A 355 12.00 7.34 -4.50
N GLY A 356 12.75 8.07 -5.35
CA GLY A 356 12.20 8.70 -6.55
C GLY A 356 11.69 7.67 -7.56
N GLY A 357 12.47 6.61 -7.79
CA GLY A 357 12.07 5.47 -8.61
C GLY A 357 10.84 4.74 -8.05
N ILE A 358 10.76 4.55 -6.73
CA ILE A 358 9.59 3.95 -6.07
C ILE A 358 8.33 4.81 -6.32
N ALA A 359 8.41 6.12 -6.11
CA ALA A 359 7.29 7.02 -6.40
C ALA A 359 6.89 6.98 -7.88
N LYS A 360 7.87 6.89 -8.77
CA LYS A 360 7.68 6.84 -10.23
C LYS A 360 6.83 5.63 -10.65
N ILE A 361 7.10 4.46 -10.10
CA ILE A 361 6.34 3.23 -10.45
C ILE A 361 4.94 3.19 -9.84
N PHE A 362 4.63 4.02 -8.86
CA PHE A 362 3.28 4.12 -8.31
C PHE A 362 2.34 5.01 -9.14
N ARG A 363 2.82 5.70 -10.18
CA ARG A 363 2.04 6.65 -10.99
C ARG A 363 0.97 5.99 -11.88
N ALA A 364 1.07 4.69 -12.16
CA ALA A 364 0.03 3.93 -12.86
C ALA A 364 0.02 2.47 -12.42
N GLY A 365 -1.06 1.75 -12.73
CA GLY A 365 -1.19 0.32 -12.48
C GLY A 365 -1.20 -0.08 -11.00
N CYS A 366 -1.50 0.83 -10.08
CA CYS A 366 -1.59 0.52 -8.67
C CYS A 366 -2.77 1.24 -7.99
N ILE A 367 -3.16 0.74 -6.83
CA ILE A 367 -4.31 1.24 -6.05
C ILE A 367 -4.07 2.66 -5.51
N ILE A 368 -2.83 3.02 -5.23
CA ILE A 368 -2.47 4.35 -4.70
C ILE A 368 -2.03 5.34 -5.80
N ARG A 369 -2.29 5.03 -7.06
CA ARG A 369 -2.06 5.97 -8.17
C ARG A 369 -2.66 7.32 -7.85
N ALA A 370 -1.84 8.37 -7.86
CA ALA A 370 -2.24 9.74 -7.55
C ALA A 370 -1.40 10.75 -8.34
N ARG A 371 -2.00 11.88 -8.70
CA ARG A 371 -1.35 12.94 -9.47
C ARG A 371 -0.09 13.48 -8.80
N PHE A 372 -0.10 13.64 -7.48
CA PHE A 372 1.03 14.19 -6.74
C PHE A 372 2.24 13.26 -6.59
N LEU A 373 2.15 11.98 -7.01
CA LEU A 373 3.31 11.07 -7.04
C LEU A 373 4.44 11.61 -7.90
N GLN A 374 4.13 12.35 -8.98
CA GLN A 374 5.16 13.04 -9.74
C GLN A 374 5.92 14.06 -8.89
N LYS A 375 5.25 14.76 -7.98
CA LYS A 375 5.90 15.71 -7.05
C LYS A 375 6.83 15.01 -6.06
N ILE A 376 6.48 13.80 -5.64
CA ILE A 376 7.37 12.96 -4.80
C ILE A 376 8.60 12.52 -5.62
N THR A 377 8.39 12.07 -6.85
CA THR A 377 9.49 11.72 -7.77
C THR A 377 10.44 12.92 -7.95
N ASP A 378 9.90 14.09 -8.24
CA ASP A 378 10.67 15.32 -8.43
C ASP A 378 11.47 15.70 -7.17
N ALA A 379 10.86 15.60 -5.99
CA ALA A 379 11.49 15.90 -4.71
C ALA A 379 12.73 15.03 -4.47
N TYR A 380 12.60 13.71 -4.59
CA TYR A 380 13.71 12.79 -4.38
C TYR A 380 14.74 12.80 -5.54
N THR A 381 14.34 13.16 -6.74
CA THR A 381 15.29 13.38 -7.85
C THR A 381 16.17 14.59 -7.58
N LYS A 382 15.59 15.64 -6.99
CA LYS A 382 16.30 16.86 -6.64
C LYS A 382 17.20 16.67 -5.43
N ASP A 383 16.72 15.98 -4.41
CA ASP A 383 17.45 15.71 -3.16
C ASP A 383 17.10 14.34 -2.60
N LYS A 384 17.96 13.36 -2.87
CA LYS A 384 17.81 11.98 -2.34
C LYS A 384 17.92 11.88 -0.82
N ALA A 385 18.50 12.90 -0.16
CA ALA A 385 18.76 12.91 1.27
C ALA A 385 17.61 13.53 2.08
N ILE A 386 16.52 13.99 1.45
CA ILE A 386 15.37 14.55 2.16
C ILE A 386 14.93 13.59 3.27
N ALA A 387 14.97 14.05 4.51
CA ALA A 387 14.61 13.25 5.68
C ALA A 387 13.10 12.96 5.75
N ASN A 388 12.29 13.88 5.26
CA ASN A 388 10.84 13.78 5.23
C ASN A 388 10.29 14.64 4.09
N LEU A 389 9.29 14.13 3.35
CA LEU A 389 8.65 14.86 2.25
C LEU A 389 8.15 16.26 2.63
N LEU A 390 7.71 16.46 3.87
CA LEU A 390 7.25 17.77 4.36
C LEU A 390 8.33 18.85 4.34
N LEU A 391 9.60 18.49 4.17
CA LEU A 391 10.72 19.43 4.05
C LEU A 391 10.98 19.89 2.62
N ASP A 392 10.45 19.18 1.62
CA ASP A 392 10.51 19.65 0.22
C ASP A 392 9.69 20.95 0.04
N PRO A 393 10.14 21.90 -0.77
CA PRO A 393 9.46 23.17 -0.95
C PRO A 393 7.99 23.07 -1.35
N TYR A 394 7.65 22.16 -2.28
CA TYR A 394 6.26 21.97 -2.71
C TYR A 394 5.37 21.48 -1.54
N PHE A 395 5.78 20.45 -0.84
CA PHE A 395 5.00 19.88 0.27
C PHE A 395 4.96 20.78 1.50
N ARG A 396 6.02 21.56 1.73
CA ARG A 396 6.05 22.59 2.75
C ARG A 396 5.03 23.70 2.48
N ASP A 397 4.88 24.14 1.22
CA ASP A 397 3.87 25.13 0.84
C ASP A 397 2.44 24.57 1.00
N ILE A 398 2.21 23.29 0.67
CA ILE A 398 0.94 22.60 0.97
C ILE A 398 0.67 22.60 2.48
N ALA A 399 1.63 22.21 3.30
CA ALA A 399 1.49 22.23 4.75
C ALA A 399 1.15 23.62 5.28
N LYS A 400 1.86 24.65 4.82
CA LYS A 400 1.61 26.05 5.18
C LYS A 400 0.18 26.48 4.87
N ASN A 401 -0.32 26.16 3.69
CA ASN A 401 -1.59 26.65 3.19
C ASN A 401 -2.80 25.82 3.64
N TYR A 402 -2.60 24.53 3.98
CA TYR A 402 -3.71 23.58 4.21
C TYR A 402 -3.85 23.12 5.66
N GLN A 403 -2.86 23.36 6.52
CA GLN A 403 -2.91 22.92 7.91
C GLN A 403 -4.09 23.53 8.70
N SER A 404 -4.49 24.77 8.41
CA SER A 404 -5.61 25.41 9.07
C SER A 404 -6.94 24.74 8.74
N ALA A 405 -7.13 24.35 7.46
CA ALA A 405 -8.29 23.63 7.01
C ALA A 405 -8.38 22.23 7.66
N LEU A 406 -7.23 21.53 7.79
CA LEU A 406 -7.19 20.25 8.49
C LEU A 406 -7.62 20.37 9.96
N ARG A 407 -7.18 21.41 10.66
CA ARG A 407 -7.59 21.69 12.06
C ARG A 407 -9.08 21.98 12.16
N GLU A 408 -9.60 22.83 11.27
CA GLU A 408 -11.02 23.16 11.19
C GLU A 408 -11.88 21.90 11.05
N VAL A 409 -11.52 21.02 10.11
CA VAL A 409 -12.22 19.75 9.87
C VAL A 409 -12.19 18.83 11.09
N VAL A 410 -11.02 18.67 11.72
CA VAL A 410 -10.87 17.83 12.92
C VAL A 410 -11.71 18.39 14.09
N ILE A 411 -11.67 19.70 14.32
CA ILE A 411 -12.46 20.36 15.38
C ILE A 411 -13.96 20.15 15.12
N ALA A 412 -14.43 20.38 13.90
CA ALA A 412 -15.83 20.20 13.54
C ALA A 412 -16.29 18.75 13.72
N ALA A 413 -15.47 17.79 13.29
CA ALA A 413 -15.76 16.37 13.44
C ALA A 413 -15.84 15.95 14.92
N ILE A 414 -14.88 16.35 15.75
CA ILE A 414 -14.86 16.05 17.18
C ILE A 414 -16.10 16.65 17.87
N ASN A 415 -16.43 17.90 17.59
CA ASN A 415 -17.62 18.57 18.16
C ASN A 415 -18.94 17.90 17.72
N ALA A 416 -18.96 17.27 16.59
CA ALA A 416 -20.10 16.54 16.05
C ALA A 416 -20.14 15.04 16.47
N GLY A 417 -19.11 14.55 17.17
CA GLY A 417 -18.99 13.13 17.52
C GLY A 417 -18.69 12.22 16.33
N VAL A 418 -18.16 12.76 15.24
CA VAL A 418 -17.75 11.99 14.06
C VAL A 418 -16.31 11.53 14.23
N PRO A 419 -16.03 10.20 14.21
CA PRO A 419 -14.70 9.70 14.42
C PRO A 419 -13.80 9.97 13.19
N VAL A 420 -12.68 10.65 13.42
CA VAL A 420 -11.68 10.99 12.37
C VAL A 420 -10.25 10.69 12.87
N PRO A 421 -9.95 9.42 13.24
CA PRO A 421 -8.66 9.08 13.82
C PRO A 421 -7.48 9.37 12.89
N ALA A 422 -7.61 9.15 11.59
CA ALA A 422 -6.53 9.40 10.64
C ALA A 422 -6.28 10.91 10.43
N PHE A 423 -7.32 11.74 10.30
CA PHE A 423 -7.17 13.20 10.24
C PHE A 423 -6.57 13.75 11.55
N ALA A 424 -7.06 13.30 12.70
CA ALA A 424 -6.54 13.72 13.99
C ALA A 424 -5.07 13.33 14.16
N SER A 425 -4.73 12.12 13.76
CA SER A 425 -3.34 11.62 13.75
C SER A 425 -2.44 12.42 12.80
N ALA A 426 -2.95 12.86 11.65
CA ALA A 426 -2.21 13.71 10.72
C ALA A 426 -1.83 15.06 11.37
N VAL A 427 -2.77 15.72 12.06
CA VAL A 427 -2.49 16.96 12.81
C VAL A 427 -1.43 16.70 13.88
N ALA A 428 -1.62 15.68 14.69
CA ALA A 428 -0.72 15.36 15.80
C ALA A 428 0.70 15.05 15.30
N TYR A 429 0.82 14.27 14.22
CA TYR A 429 2.12 13.98 13.59
C TYR A 429 2.79 15.26 13.07
N PHE A 430 2.05 16.09 12.33
CA PHE A 430 2.59 17.34 11.79
C PHE A 430 3.08 18.28 12.91
N ASP A 431 2.30 18.44 13.98
CA ASP A 431 2.67 19.29 15.09
C ASP A 431 3.87 18.74 15.86
N ALA A 432 3.92 17.44 16.11
CA ALA A 432 5.07 16.80 16.75
C ALA A 432 6.33 16.93 15.91
N TYR A 433 6.23 16.66 14.58
CA TYR A 433 7.39 16.67 13.70
C TYR A 433 8.04 18.07 13.55
N ARG A 434 7.23 19.15 13.57
CA ARG A 434 7.72 20.53 13.50
C ARG A 434 8.06 21.18 14.82
N SER A 435 7.86 20.47 15.95
CA SER A 435 8.12 21.01 17.28
C SER A 435 9.57 20.82 17.69
N GLU A 436 10.27 21.90 17.97
CA GLU A 436 11.65 21.88 18.47
C GLU A 436 11.72 21.16 19.82
N ARG A 437 10.69 21.33 20.68
CA ARG A 437 10.62 20.71 21.99
C ARG A 437 9.30 19.98 22.19
N LEU A 438 9.40 18.73 22.57
CA LEU A 438 8.27 17.85 22.88
C LEU A 438 8.16 17.62 24.40
N PRO A 439 6.97 17.25 24.92
CA PRO A 439 6.76 16.91 26.33
C PRO A 439 7.43 15.58 26.75
N ALA A 440 8.22 14.98 25.86
CA ALA A 440 9.00 13.77 26.12
C ALA A 440 10.05 13.96 27.25
N ASN A 441 10.43 15.20 27.55
CA ASN A 441 11.25 15.54 28.69
C ASN A 441 10.62 15.10 30.04
N LEU A 442 9.29 15.23 30.18
CA LEU A 442 8.60 14.76 31.38
C LEU A 442 8.57 13.22 31.44
N VAL A 443 8.35 12.56 30.30
CA VAL A 443 8.41 11.09 30.22
C VAL A 443 9.79 10.59 30.66
N GLN A 444 10.87 11.23 30.17
CA GLN A 444 12.23 10.86 30.55
C GLN A 444 12.54 11.15 32.02
N ALA A 445 12.04 12.26 32.57
CA ALA A 445 12.17 12.57 33.99
C ALA A 445 11.43 11.54 34.88
N GLN A 446 10.22 11.11 34.48
CA GLN A 446 9.50 10.04 35.18
C GLN A 446 10.28 8.72 35.17
N ARG A 447 10.89 8.35 34.02
CA ARG A 447 11.72 7.15 33.90
C ARG A 447 12.95 7.22 34.80
N ASP A 448 13.57 8.38 34.88
CA ASP A 448 14.69 8.60 35.79
C ASP A 448 14.28 8.52 37.25
N PHE A 449 13.13 9.11 37.62
CA PHE A 449 12.58 9.12 38.95
C PHE A 449 12.31 7.70 39.48
N PHE A 450 11.61 6.85 38.73
CA PHE A 450 11.23 5.52 39.22
C PHE A 450 12.28 4.44 38.94
N GLY A 451 13.23 4.65 38.03
CA GLY A 451 14.11 3.58 37.60
C GLY A 451 15.56 3.97 37.33
N ALA A 452 15.97 5.20 37.65
CA ALA A 452 17.31 5.73 37.38
C ALA A 452 17.74 5.53 35.91
N HIS A 453 16.79 5.69 34.97
CA HIS A 453 17.04 5.46 33.53
C HIS A 453 17.87 6.57 32.88
N THR A 454 18.29 7.55 33.65
CA THR A 454 19.09 8.69 33.24
C THR A 454 18.39 9.60 32.20
N PHE A 455 18.95 10.77 31.98
CA PHE A 455 18.49 11.72 30.98
C PHE A 455 19.67 12.52 30.43
N GLU A 456 19.53 12.97 29.21
CA GLU A 456 20.43 13.95 28.59
C GLU A 456 19.95 15.36 28.90
N ARG A 457 20.87 16.33 28.91
CA ARG A 457 20.57 17.75 29.15
C ARG A 457 20.77 18.56 27.89
N ILE A 458 19.99 19.66 27.79
CA ILE A 458 20.08 20.59 26.66
C ILE A 458 21.29 21.55 26.76
N ASP A 459 21.88 21.71 27.95
CA ASP A 459 22.91 22.68 28.25
C ASP A 459 24.33 22.07 28.36
N LYS A 460 24.44 20.76 28.41
CA LYS A 460 25.70 20.05 28.43
C LYS A 460 25.59 18.59 27.99
N PRO A 461 26.61 18.02 27.34
CA PRO A 461 26.60 16.62 26.96
C PRO A 461 26.72 15.67 28.15
N GLY A 462 26.28 14.42 27.98
CA GLY A 462 26.41 13.35 28.97
C GLY A 462 25.04 12.83 29.42
N SER A 463 25.08 11.76 30.22
CA SER A 463 23.92 11.11 30.81
C SER A 463 23.89 11.40 32.30
N PHE A 464 22.76 11.80 32.84
CA PHE A 464 22.58 12.30 34.20
C PHE A 464 21.48 11.55 34.91
N HIS A 465 21.62 11.40 36.23
CA HIS A 465 20.57 10.96 37.14
C HIS A 465 20.37 12.04 38.22
N ALA A 466 19.13 12.33 38.55
CA ALA A 466 18.82 13.32 39.60
C ALA A 466 18.47 12.64 40.90
N ASN A 467 18.86 13.31 42.00
CA ASN A 467 18.25 12.98 43.28
C ASN A 467 16.85 13.65 43.33
N TRP A 468 15.80 12.85 43.31
CA TRP A 468 14.40 13.32 43.29
C TRP A 468 13.76 13.43 44.67
N SER A 469 14.48 13.06 45.74
CA SER A 469 14.04 13.14 47.14
C SER A 469 14.46 14.44 47.81
#